data_79b4b813fc7be26bfa84dcbc8d2b9c65
#
_entry.id   79b4b813fc7be26bfa84dcbc8d2b9c65
#
_cell.length_a   1.000
_cell.length_b   1.000
_cell.length_c   1.000
_cell.angle_alpha   90.00
_cell.angle_beta   90.00
_cell.angle_gamma   90.00
#
_symmetry.space_group_name_H-M   'P 1'
#
loop_
_entity.id
_entity.type
_entity.pdbx_description
1 polymer ?
#
loop_
_entity_poly.entity_id
_entity_poly.type
_entity_poly.pdbx_seq_one_letter_code
_entity_poly.pdbx_strand_id
1 'polypeptide(L)'
;MRFGENLKEIRKIRKISQEKLAQMLSVSRQSVSKWECGDAYPEMKHILALCELFNCNINDLIHNDMSDLPLMDEDVQQSVVKFKREKQVKVQFICKVIEILATIWKYVSILCFPVAIVIMLGLPTWSKRISLIDLMNELEFQTVSNWSEISRLLVLEGHLFSLLIIAVLHYFTAKLIIKLCKNFYHGSTPYTLTNVNTIKRITIFISILVVFEIITTILFDSLKANHFIFSVDLFKVLFILVLLLISNIFEYGYELQLNTKYQMIGEVDDIETTQTKLLDYVNKNVKKYLIGIGLLC
;
A
#
# COMPACT_ATOMS: atom_id res chain seq x y z
N MET A 1 29.53 12.09 -26.50
CA MET A 1 28.24 12.19 -25.79
C MET A 1 27.70 13.59 -26.03
N ARG A 2 26.58 13.70 -26.71
CA ARG A 2 25.99 15.02 -27.10
C ARG A 2 24.94 15.54 -26.13
N PHE A 3 24.89 15.01 -24.90
CA PHE A 3 23.83 15.36 -23.92
C PHE A 3 23.66 16.88 -23.74
N GLY A 4 24.74 17.62 -23.54
CA GLY A 4 24.66 19.06 -23.31
C GLY A 4 24.18 19.82 -24.53
N GLU A 5 24.61 19.42 -25.72
CA GLU A 5 24.17 19.98 -27.01
C GLU A 5 22.68 19.70 -27.22
N ASN A 6 22.26 18.45 -27.06
CA ASN A 6 20.86 18.03 -27.18
C ASN A 6 19.95 18.74 -26.16
N LEU A 7 20.39 18.84 -24.90
CA LEU A 7 19.65 19.58 -23.88
C LEU A 7 19.45 21.05 -24.26
N LYS A 8 20.52 21.69 -24.75
CA LYS A 8 20.48 23.07 -25.21
C LYS A 8 19.57 23.25 -26.42
N GLU A 9 19.60 22.29 -27.35
CA GLU A 9 18.80 22.31 -28.57
C GLU A 9 17.31 22.14 -28.26
N ILE A 10 16.93 21.07 -27.52
CA ILE A 10 15.53 20.84 -27.16
C ILE A 10 14.95 21.99 -26.34
N ARG A 11 15.75 22.56 -25.40
CA ARG A 11 15.32 23.73 -24.64
C ARG A 11 15.03 24.92 -25.55
N LYS A 12 15.90 25.18 -26.55
CA LYS A 12 15.70 26.25 -27.54
C LYS A 12 14.48 26.01 -28.40
N ILE A 13 14.30 24.80 -28.92
CA ILE A 13 13.13 24.39 -29.71
C ILE A 13 11.85 24.64 -28.89
N ARG A 14 11.86 24.34 -27.60
CA ARG A 14 10.74 24.57 -26.67
C ARG A 14 10.64 26.01 -26.17
N LYS A 15 11.50 26.93 -26.66
CA LYS A 15 11.54 28.34 -26.27
C LYS A 15 11.65 28.58 -24.76
N ILE A 16 12.29 27.67 -24.05
CA ILE A 16 12.48 27.71 -22.59
C ILE A 16 13.82 28.39 -22.29
N SER A 17 13.88 29.39 -21.38
CA SER A 17 15.14 29.97 -20.92
C SER A 17 15.86 29.02 -19.95
N GLN A 18 17.21 29.12 -19.82
CA GLN A 18 17.97 28.35 -18.82
C GLN A 18 17.42 28.57 -17.40
N GLU A 19 16.98 29.79 -17.08
CA GLU A 19 16.42 30.13 -15.79
C GLU A 19 15.07 29.46 -15.56
N LYS A 20 14.21 29.45 -16.57
CA LYS A 20 12.91 28.77 -16.53
C LYS A 20 13.08 27.25 -16.37
N LEU A 21 14.04 26.64 -17.12
CA LEU A 21 14.36 25.23 -16.98
C LEU A 21 14.88 24.90 -15.57
N ALA A 22 15.77 25.75 -15.03
CA ALA A 22 16.30 25.60 -13.68
C ALA A 22 15.19 25.64 -12.61
N GLN A 23 14.24 26.56 -12.73
CA GLN A 23 13.06 26.63 -11.85
C GLN A 23 12.20 25.37 -11.94
N MET A 24 11.95 24.85 -13.16
CA MET A 24 11.15 23.62 -13.36
C MET A 24 11.81 22.39 -12.76
N LEU A 25 13.14 22.33 -12.74
CA LEU A 25 13.93 21.22 -12.18
C LEU A 25 14.34 21.45 -10.72
N SER A 26 14.01 22.60 -10.13
CA SER A 26 14.41 23.01 -8.77
C SER A 26 15.93 22.99 -8.58
N VAL A 27 16.67 23.47 -9.56
CA VAL A 27 18.15 23.59 -9.55
C VAL A 27 18.58 25.04 -9.82
N SER A 28 19.88 25.33 -9.67
CA SER A 28 20.41 26.65 -10.03
C SER A 28 20.53 26.82 -11.56
N ARG A 29 20.38 28.04 -12.07
CA ARG A 29 20.68 28.37 -13.48
C ARG A 29 22.09 27.95 -13.87
N GLN A 30 23.05 28.09 -12.95
CA GLN A 30 24.44 27.69 -13.19
C GLN A 30 24.57 26.18 -13.43
N SER A 31 23.78 25.35 -12.76
CA SER A 31 23.76 23.91 -12.97
C SER A 31 23.32 23.59 -14.40
N VAL A 32 22.21 24.18 -14.86
CA VAL A 32 21.73 24.00 -16.23
C VAL A 32 22.78 24.46 -17.26
N SER A 33 23.42 25.61 -17.01
CA SER A 33 24.49 26.12 -17.88
C SER A 33 25.67 25.14 -17.99
N LYS A 34 26.14 24.60 -16.86
CA LYS A 34 27.21 23.59 -16.83
C LYS A 34 26.83 22.30 -17.57
N TRP A 35 25.58 21.86 -17.43
CA TRP A 35 25.08 20.69 -18.17
C TRP A 35 25.06 20.92 -19.67
N GLU A 36 24.61 22.09 -20.14
CA GLU A 36 24.59 22.45 -21.55
C GLU A 36 25.98 22.66 -22.15
N CYS A 37 26.97 23.08 -21.33
CA CYS A 37 28.36 23.22 -21.77
C CYS A 37 29.16 21.90 -21.69
N GLY A 38 28.61 20.86 -21.05
CA GLY A 38 29.31 19.61 -20.84
C GLY A 38 30.28 19.61 -19.66
N ASP A 39 30.34 20.69 -18.87
CA ASP A 39 31.20 20.84 -17.69
C ASP A 39 30.76 20.00 -16.51
N ALA A 40 29.50 19.58 -16.48
CA ALA A 40 28.92 18.70 -15.48
C ALA A 40 27.76 17.88 -16.06
N TYR A 41 27.49 16.74 -15.45
CA TYR A 41 26.33 15.92 -15.76
C TYR A 41 25.26 16.06 -14.66
N PRO A 42 23.95 16.11 -15.01
CA PRO A 42 22.91 16.07 -14.02
C PRO A 42 22.84 14.70 -13.33
N GLU A 43 22.38 14.71 -12.08
CA GLU A 43 22.02 13.46 -11.40
C GLU A 43 20.87 12.76 -12.13
N MET A 44 20.78 11.43 -12.02
CA MET A 44 19.76 10.62 -12.70
C MET A 44 18.31 11.14 -12.46
N LYS A 45 18.01 11.64 -11.25
CA LYS A 45 16.71 12.23 -10.96
C LYS A 45 16.37 13.42 -11.87
N HIS A 46 17.37 14.24 -12.23
CA HIS A 46 17.19 15.40 -13.13
C HIS A 46 17.11 14.97 -14.58
N ILE A 47 17.85 13.91 -14.97
CA ILE A 47 17.73 13.32 -16.32
C ILE A 47 16.31 12.79 -16.54
N LEU A 48 15.77 12.04 -15.57
CA LEU A 48 14.40 11.55 -15.65
C LEU A 48 13.37 12.69 -15.72
N ALA A 49 13.58 13.74 -14.91
CA ALA A 49 12.72 14.91 -14.94
C ALA A 49 12.79 15.65 -16.30
N LEU A 50 13.98 15.70 -16.93
CA LEU A 50 14.16 16.25 -18.28
C LEU A 50 13.43 15.41 -19.31
N CYS A 51 13.53 14.08 -19.26
CA CYS A 51 12.81 13.18 -20.15
C CYS A 51 11.29 13.33 -20.02
N GLU A 52 10.79 13.47 -18.79
CA GLU A 52 9.36 13.75 -18.55
C GLU A 52 8.93 15.14 -19.06
N LEU A 53 9.78 16.15 -18.83
CA LEU A 53 9.50 17.54 -19.23
C LEU A 53 9.44 17.68 -20.75
N PHE A 54 10.37 17.05 -21.44
CA PHE A 54 10.51 17.14 -22.88
C PHE A 54 9.78 16.03 -23.66
N ASN A 55 9.16 15.08 -22.92
CA ASN A 55 8.48 13.90 -23.46
C ASN A 55 9.38 13.12 -24.44
N CYS A 56 10.61 12.87 -24.04
CA CYS A 56 11.62 12.12 -24.78
C CYS A 56 12.15 10.97 -23.91
N ASN A 57 12.80 9.98 -24.53
CA ASN A 57 13.52 8.95 -23.78
C ASN A 57 14.97 9.38 -23.52
N ILE A 58 15.66 8.64 -22.64
CA ILE A 58 17.06 8.93 -22.30
C ILE A 58 17.98 8.83 -23.53
N ASN A 59 17.72 7.87 -24.44
CA ASN A 59 18.51 7.70 -25.65
C ASN A 59 18.40 8.90 -26.58
N ASP A 60 17.19 9.46 -26.73
CA ASP A 60 16.98 10.68 -27.50
C ASP A 60 17.84 11.82 -26.94
N LEU A 61 17.86 11.96 -25.61
CA LEU A 61 18.61 13.03 -24.96
C LEU A 61 20.14 12.85 -25.05
N ILE A 62 20.63 11.60 -25.14
CA ILE A 62 22.07 11.27 -25.12
C ILE A 62 22.65 11.06 -26.53
N HIS A 63 21.90 10.42 -27.44
CA HIS A 63 22.44 9.89 -28.70
C HIS A 63 21.78 10.45 -29.97
N ASN A 64 20.49 10.79 -29.93
CA ASN A 64 19.75 11.17 -31.12
C ASN A 64 19.87 12.67 -31.42
N ASP A 65 19.65 13.00 -32.67
CA ASP A 65 19.45 14.37 -33.11
C ASP A 65 18.02 14.83 -32.66
N MET A 66 17.97 15.92 -31.94
CA MET A 66 16.74 16.42 -31.36
C MET A 66 15.89 17.28 -32.31
N SER A 67 16.37 17.48 -33.55
CA SER A 67 15.67 18.30 -34.55
C SER A 67 14.34 17.72 -35.01
N ASP A 68 14.19 16.38 -34.98
CA ASP A 68 13.00 15.68 -35.47
C ASP A 68 11.96 15.36 -34.37
N LEU A 69 12.18 15.81 -33.14
CA LEU A 69 11.21 15.59 -32.07
C LEU A 69 9.92 16.40 -32.33
N PRO A 70 8.74 15.75 -32.32
CA PRO A 70 7.49 16.44 -32.54
C PRO A 70 7.27 17.52 -31.47
N LEU A 71 7.06 18.74 -31.93
CA LEU A 71 6.72 19.88 -31.07
C LEU A 71 5.38 19.55 -30.38
N MET A 72 5.39 19.25 -29.08
CA MET A 72 4.15 19.26 -28.32
C MET A 72 3.74 20.74 -28.12
N ASP A 73 2.54 21.08 -28.54
CA ASP A 73 1.97 22.41 -28.30
C ASP A 73 2.06 22.77 -26.82
N GLU A 74 2.41 24.03 -26.51
CA GLU A 74 2.51 24.52 -25.12
C GLU A 74 1.20 24.27 -24.33
N ASP A 75 0.05 24.36 -25.01
CA ASP A 75 -1.26 24.08 -24.44
C ASP A 75 -1.42 22.61 -24.03
N VAL A 76 -0.87 21.68 -24.81
CA VAL A 76 -0.88 20.25 -24.49
C VAL A 76 0.05 19.95 -23.30
N GLN A 77 1.24 20.55 -23.25
CA GLN A 77 2.14 20.40 -22.09
C GLN A 77 1.50 20.94 -20.80
N GLN A 78 0.92 22.14 -20.86
CA GLN A 78 0.24 22.73 -19.70
C GLN A 78 -0.96 21.90 -19.27
N SER A 79 -1.74 21.35 -20.21
CA SER A 79 -2.88 20.48 -19.91
C SER A 79 -2.45 19.17 -19.27
N VAL A 80 -1.34 18.55 -19.71
CA VAL A 80 -0.78 17.33 -19.10
C VAL A 80 -0.27 17.60 -17.68
N VAL A 81 0.45 18.69 -17.46
CA VAL A 81 0.93 19.08 -16.12
C VAL A 81 -0.23 19.36 -15.19
N LYS A 82 -1.25 20.09 -15.66
CA LYS A 82 -2.47 20.38 -14.90
C LYS A 82 -3.21 19.10 -14.53
N PHE A 83 -3.38 18.19 -15.49
CA PHE A 83 -4.03 16.90 -15.26
C PHE A 83 -3.28 16.00 -14.25
N LYS A 84 -1.94 15.90 -14.35
CA LYS A 84 -1.10 15.20 -13.36
C LYS A 84 -1.28 15.82 -11.97
N ARG A 85 -1.26 17.14 -11.86
CA ARG A 85 -1.42 17.86 -10.59
C ARG A 85 -2.81 17.65 -9.97
N GLU A 86 -3.86 17.73 -10.77
CA GLU A 86 -5.24 17.49 -10.29
C GLU A 86 -5.44 16.07 -9.79
N LYS A 87 -4.90 15.06 -10.51
CA LYS A 87 -4.92 13.67 -10.05
C LYS A 87 -4.14 13.48 -8.75
N GLN A 88 -2.96 14.08 -8.63
CA GLN A 88 -2.15 13.98 -7.43
C GLN A 88 -2.88 14.58 -6.21
N VAL A 89 -3.51 15.73 -6.35
CA VAL A 89 -4.31 16.37 -5.29
C VAL A 89 -5.48 15.48 -4.86
N LYS A 90 -6.19 14.86 -5.83
CA LYS A 90 -7.28 13.92 -5.50
C LYS A 90 -6.80 12.71 -4.73
N VAL A 91 -5.69 12.11 -5.15
CA VAL A 91 -5.08 10.95 -4.45
C VAL A 91 -4.65 11.35 -3.04
N GLN A 92 -4.00 12.50 -2.87
CA GLN A 92 -3.59 13.01 -1.56
C GLN A 92 -4.79 13.24 -0.64
N PHE A 93 -5.88 13.80 -1.15
CA PHE A 93 -7.12 14.00 -0.40
C PHE A 93 -7.71 12.67 0.07
N ILE A 94 -7.83 11.68 -0.84
CA ILE A 94 -8.34 10.34 -0.50
C ILE A 94 -7.46 9.69 0.57
N CYS A 95 -6.13 9.73 0.40
CA CYS A 95 -5.18 9.18 1.38
C CYS A 95 -5.36 9.84 2.76
N LYS A 96 -5.61 11.16 2.79
CA LYS A 96 -5.84 11.89 4.05
C LYS A 96 -7.13 11.47 4.74
N VAL A 97 -8.21 11.29 3.98
CA VAL A 97 -9.49 10.79 4.51
C VAL A 97 -9.31 9.37 5.08
N ILE A 98 -8.66 8.47 4.32
CA ILE A 98 -8.41 7.10 4.79
C ILE A 98 -7.51 7.10 6.05
N GLU A 99 -6.50 7.96 6.11
CA GLU A 99 -5.63 8.11 7.31
C GLU A 99 -6.44 8.50 8.54
N ILE A 100 -7.37 9.46 8.40
CA ILE A 100 -8.25 9.91 9.49
C ILE A 100 -9.15 8.75 9.94
N LEU A 101 -9.83 8.09 9.01
CA LEU A 101 -10.71 6.95 9.32
C LEU A 101 -9.95 5.80 9.99
N ALA A 102 -8.77 5.44 9.48
CA ALA A 102 -7.92 4.42 10.08
C ALA A 102 -7.41 4.82 11.48
N THR A 103 -7.19 6.12 11.70
CA THR A 103 -6.80 6.64 13.01
C THR A 103 -7.94 6.52 14.01
N ILE A 104 -9.15 6.89 13.61
CA ILE A 104 -10.36 6.70 14.44
C ILE A 104 -10.52 5.22 14.76
N TRP A 105 -10.45 4.35 13.75
CA TRP A 105 -10.58 2.91 13.90
C TRP A 105 -9.55 2.31 14.87
N LYS A 106 -8.30 2.77 14.78
CA LYS A 106 -7.23 2.40 15.72
C LYS A 106 -7.60 2.72 17.17
N TYR A 107 -8.11 3.92 17.44
CA TYR A 107 -8.50 4.31 18.81
C TYR A 107 -9.74 3.56 19.29
N VAL A 108 -10.72 3.30 18.43
CA VAL A 108 -11.86 2.44 18.74
C VAL A 108 -11.39 1.05 19.17
N SER A 109 -10.46 0.44 18.42
CA SER A 109 -9.90 -0.88 18.77
C SER A 109 -9.18 -0.87 20.12
N ILE A 110 -8.46 0.21 20.47
CA ILE A 110 -7.82 0.36 21.77
C ILE A 110 -8.86 0.50 22.89
N LEU A 111 -9.97 1.21 22.65
CA LEU A 111 -11.02 1.42 23.63
C LEU A 111 -11.81 0.14 23.89
N CYS A 112 -12.04 -0.69 22.87
CA CYS A 112 -12.74 -1.97 23.01
C CYS A 112 -11.99 -2.95 23.92
N PHE A 113 -10.66 -2.86 23.99
CA PHE A 113 -9.83 -3.78 24.77
C PHE A 113 -10.12 -3.72 26.29
N PRO A 114 -10.01 -2.56 26.99
CA PRO A 114 -10.32 -2.48 28.41
C PRO A 114 -11.79 -2.74 28.71
N VAL A 115 -12.71 -2.34 27.82
CA VAL A 115 -14.15 -2.61 28.00
C VAL A 115 -14.41 -4.12 28.02
N ALA A 116 -13.84 -4.88 27.07
CA ALA A 116 -13.99 -6.33 27.04
C ALA A 116 -13.39 -6.99 28.29
N ILE A 117 -12.22 -6.52 28.78
CA ILE A 117 -11.61 -7.03 30.02
C ILE A 117 -12.50 -6.76 31.23
N VAL A 118 -13.05 -5.54 31.36
CA VAL A 118 -13.94 -5.19 32.47
C VAL A 118 -15.18 -6.08 32.46
N ILE A 119 -15.77 -6.34 31.31
CA ILE A 119 -16.91 -7.24 31.16
C ILE A 119 -16.53 -8.66 31.59
N MET A 120 -15.39 -9.20 31.08
CA MET A 120 -14.91 -10.54 31.44
C MET A 120 -14.70 -10.70 32.95
N LEU A 121 -14.01 -9.74 33.57
CA LEU A 121 -13.74 -9.79 35.01
C LEU A 121 -14.98 -9.60 35.85
N GLY A 122 -15.95 -8.83 35.37
CA GLY A 122 -17.21 -8.53 36.06
C GLY A 122 -18.28 -9.62 35.94
N LEU A 123 -18.21 -10.49 34.93
CA LEU A 123 -19.23 -11.51 34.66
C LEU A 123 -19.56 -12.40 35.87
N PRO A 124 -18.59 -12.96 36.61
CA PRO A 124 -18.88 -13.81 37.75
C PRO A 124 -19.67 -13.10 38.89
N THR A 125 -19.46 -11.79 39.05
CA THR A 125 -20.12 -10.97 40.05
C THR A 125 -21.45 -10.41 39.57
N TRP A 126 -21.56 -10.14 38.26
CA TRP A 126 -22.76 -9.59 37.64
C TRP A 126 -23.81 -10.68 37.38
N SER A 127 -23.42 -11.93 37.18
CA SER A 127 -24.35 -13.05 37.02
C SER A 127 -25.28 -13.21 38.20
N LYS A 128 -24.89 -12.74 39.40
CA LYS A 128 -25.74 -12.72 40.59
C LYS A 128 -26.69 -11.51 40.64
N ARG A 129 -26.47 -10.44 39.90
CA ARG A 129 -27.25 -9.19 39.97
C ARG A 129 -28.14 -8.94 38.74
N ILE A 130 -27.74 -9.37 37.58
CA ILE A 130 -28.54 -9.28 36.37
C ILE A 130 -28.81 -10.72 35.96
N SER A 131 -30.08 -11.08 35.79
CA SER A 131 -30.42 -12.38 35.23
C SER A 131 -29.66 -12.50 33.88
N LEU A 132 -28.65 -13.35 33.83
CA LEU A 132 -27.86 -13.62 32.62
C LEU A 132 -28.77 -14.00 31.46
N ILE A 133 -29.97 -14.53 31.77
CA ILE A 133 -31.04 -14.86 30.85
C ILE A 133 -31.56 -13.61 30.13
N ASP A 134 -31.71 -12.49 30.83
CA ASP A 134 -32.26 -11.26 30.25
C ASP A 134 -31.23 -10.62 29.28
N LEU A 135 -29.95 -10.59 29.67
CA LEU A 135 -28.89 -10.06 28.83
C LEU A 135 -28.65 -10.95 27.59
N MET A 136 -28.74 -12.26 27.75
CA MET A 136 -28.56 -13.21 26.63
C MET A 136 -29.79 -13.22 25.71
N ASN A 137 -30.97 -12.93 26.20
CA ASN A 137 -32.18 -12.75 25.40
C ASN A 137 -32.07 -11.49 24.53
N GLU A 138 -31.54 -10.39 25.06
CA GLU A 138 -31.28 -9.16 24.30
C GLU A 138 -30.20 -9.35 23.20
N LEU A 139 -29.25 -10.25 23.43
CA LEU A 139 -28.17 -10.56 22.47
C LEU A 139 -28.50 -11.68 21.45
N GLU A 140 -29.78 -12.00 21.20
CA GLU A 140 -30.26 -13.07 20.31
C GLU A 140 -29.83 -14.52 20.67
N PHE A 141 -29.44 -14.77 21.93
CA PHE A 141 -29.10 -16.11 22.40
C PHE A 141 -30.35 -16.95 22.79
N GLN A 142 -31.52 -16.56 22.31
CA GLN A 142 -32.84 -17.09 22.74
C GLN A 142 -33.08 -18.60 22.48
N THR A 143 -32.28 -19.28 21.65
CA THR A 143 -32.68 -20.58 21.11
C THR A 143 -32.23 -21.81 21.91
N VAL A 144 -31.51 -21.67 23.02
CA VAL A 144 -30.97 -22.81 23.76
C VAL A 144 -31.58 -22.93 25.15
N SER A 145 -32.80 -23.42 25.20
CA SER A 145 -33.58 -23.63 26.43
C SER A 145 -33.00 -24.68 27.41
N ASN A 146 -32.09 -25.54 26.94
CA ASN A 146 -31.58 -26.70 27.70
C ASN A 146 -30.11 -26.56 28.19
N TRP A 147 -29.47 -25.41 28.02
CA TRP A 147 -28.09 -25.21 28.46
C TRP A 147 -28.03 -24.86 29.94
N SER A 148 -27.06 -25.45 30.65
CA SER A 148 -26.73 -25.02 32.01
C SER A 148 -26.19 -23.59 31.98
N GLU A 149 -26.37 -22.84 33.10
CA GLU A 149 -25.81 -21.47 33.22
C GLU A 149 -24.30 -21.42 32.95
N ILE A 150 -23.57 -22.46 33.36
CA ILE A 150 -22.12 -22.62 33.13
C ILE A 150 -21.79 -22.67 31.62
N SER A 151 -22.57 -23.43 30.85
CA SER A 151 -22.33 -23.52 29.39
C SER A 151 -22.56 -22.20 28.68
N ARG A 152 -23.55 -21.43 29.08
CA ARG A 152 -23.86 -20.09 28.56
C ARG A 152 -22.74 -19.09 28.89
N LEU A 153 -22.21 -19.15 30.13
CA LEU A 153 -21.08 -18.32 30.55
C LEU A 153 -19.82 -18.62 29.71
N LEU A 154 -19.50 -19.88 29.53
CA LEU A 154 -18.31 -20.30 28.74
C LEU A 154 -18.40 -19.81 27.28
N VAL A 155 -19.57 -19.86 26.66
CA VAL A 155 -19.77 -19.35 25.31
C VAL A 155 -19.59 -17.83 25.26
N LEU A 156 -20.15 -17.11 26.25
CA LEU A 156 -20.01 -15.64 26.32
C LEU A 156 -18.56 -15.23 26.56
N GLU A 157 -17.83 -15.90 27.45
CA GLU A 157 -16.40 -15.66 27.68
C GLU A 157 -15.58 -15.95 26.40
N GLY A 158 -15.91 -17.01 25.67
CA GLY A 158 -15.29 -17.34 24.40
C GLY A 158 -15.50 -16.25 23.34
N HIS A 159 -16.72 -15.68 23.26
CA HIS A 159 -16.99 -14.54 22.37
C HIS A 159 -16.19 -13.30 22.78
N LEU A 160 -16.15 -12.94 24.06
CA LEU A 160 -15.37 -11.81 24.54
C LEU A 160 -13.86 -11.99 24.25
N PHE A 161 -13.35 -13.20 24.43
CA PHE A 161 -11.95 -13.51 24.10
C PHE A 161 -11.69 -13.38 22.58
N SER A 162 -12.60 -13.87 21.73
CA SER A 162 -12.48 -13.69 20.28
C SER A 162 -12.50 -12.22 19.88
N LEU A 163 -13.35 -11.39 20.48
CA LEU A 163 -13.40 -9.95 20.26
C LEU A 163 -12.09 -9.25 20.64
N LEU A 164 -11.40 -9.69 21.69
CA LEU A 164 -10.08 -9.17 22.06
C LEU A 164 -9.05 -9.45 20.98
N ILE A 165 -9.00 -10.67 20.45
CA ILE A 165 -8.09 -11.04 19.36
C ILE A 165 -8.39 -10.20 18.11
N ILE A 166 -9.67 -10.07 17.76
CA ILE A 166 -10.12 -9.26 16.62
C ILE A 166 -9.68 -7.80 16.80
N ALA A 167 -9.86 -7.22 17.99
CA ALA A 167 -9.46 -5.85 18.27
C ALA A 167 -7.94 -5.62 18.12
N VAL A 168 -7.12 -6.58 18.55
CA VAL A 168 -5.66 -6.53 18.36
C VAL A 168 -5.30 -6.57 16.88
N LEU A 169 -5.91 -7.46 16.09
CA LEU A 169 -5.67 -7.56 14.65
C LEU A 169 -6.09 -6.26 13.93
N HIS A 170 -7.23 -5.69 14.30
CA HIS A 170 -7.70 -4.40 13.78
C HIS A 170 -6.75 -3.25 14.10
N TYR A 171 -6.19 -3.20 15.31
CA TYR A 171 -5.19 -2.20 15.67
C TYR A 171 -3.96 -2.25 14.77
N PHE A 172 -3.43 -3.45 14.52
CA PHE A 172 -2.25 -3.62 13.65
C PHE A 172 -2.56 -3.28 12.19
N THR A 173 -3.72 -3.71 11.67
CA THR A 173 -4.14 -3.37 10.31
C THR A 173 -4.30 -1.86 10.14
N ALA A 174 -4.95 -1.17 11.07
CA ALA A 174 -5.10 0.27 11.03
C ALA A 174 -3.75 1.00 11.04
N LYS A 175 -2.79 0.55 11.86
CA LYS A 175 -1.42 1.10 11.89
C LYS A 175 -0.71 0.95 10.55
N LEU A 176 -0.87 -0.19 9.86
CA LEU A 176 -0.28 -0.41 8.54
C LEU A 176 -0.94 0.45 7.47
N ILE A 177 -2.26 0.63 7.51
CA ILE A 177 -3.01 1.51 6.58
C ILE A 177 -2.54 2.96 6.75
N ILE A 178 -2.42 3.45 7.98
CA ILE A 178 -1.90 4.81 8.26
C ILE A 178 -0.50 4.98 7.68
N LYS A 179 0.39 3.98 7.86
CA LYS A 179 1.75 4.00 7.28
C LYS A 179 1.72 4.06 5.77
N LEU A 180 0.86 3.27 5.12
CA LEU A 180 0.71 3.25 3.66
C LEU A 180 0.22 4.61 3.13
N CYS A 181 -0.81 5.19 3.76
CA CYS A 181 -1.33 6.50 3.38
C CYS A 181 -0.28 7.61 3.50
N LYS A 182 0.52 7.61 4.58
CA LYS A 182 1.63 8.55 4.74
C LYS A 182 2.69 8.40 3.64
N ASN A 183 3.03 7.17 3.28
CA ASN A 183 3.98 6.91 2.20
C ASN A 183 3.44 7.41 0.85
N PHE A 184 2.15 7.22 0.56
CA PHE A 184 1.52 7.73 -0.68
C PHE A 184 1.42 9.25 -0.70
N TYR A 185 1.21 9.87 0.47
CA TYR A 185 1.14 11.32 0.57
C TYR A 185 2.48 12.00 0.29
N HIS A 186 3.58 11.42 0.79
CA HIS A 186 4.93 12.00 0.66
C HIS A 186 5.74 11.40 -0.50
N GLY A 187 5.30 10.27 -1.07
CA GLY A 187 6.02 9.57 -2.13
C GLY A 187 5.79 10.16 -3.51
N SER A 188 6.80 10.04 -4.37
CA SER A 188 6.72 10.43 -5.79
C SER A 188 5.95 9.40 -6.62
N THR A 189 6.02 8.13 -6.26
CA THR A 189 5.33 7.02 -6.93
C THR A 189 4.69 6.07 -5.92
N PRO A 190 3.52 5.48 -6.23
CA PRO A 190 2.88 4.49 -5.35
C PRO A 190 3.60 3.14 -5.38
N TYR A 191 4.34 2.83 -6.44
CA TYR A 191 5.00 1.55 -6.69
C TYR A 191 6.42 1.53 -6.11
N THR A 192 6.53 1.59 -4.78
CA THR A 192 7.81 1.42 -4.06
C THR A 192 7.81 0.07 -3.35
N LEU A 193 8.99 -0.55 -3.21
CA LEU A 193 9.13 -1.81 -2.46
C LEU A 193 8.53 -1.74 -1.06
N THR A 194 8.70 -0.59 -0.39
CA THR A 194 8.13 -0.35 0.95
C THR A 194 6.61 -0.39 0.94
N ASN A 195 5.97 0.18 -0.08
CA ASN A 195 4.51 0.18 -0.22
C ASN A 195 3.99 -1.20 -0.57
N VAL A 196 4.61 -1.90 -1.53
CA VAL A 196 4.28 -3.29 -1.88
C VAL A 196 4.32 -4.19 -0.66
N ASN A 197 5.39 -4.10 0.13
CA ASN A 197 5.55 -4.87 1.36
C ASN A 197 4.50 -4.52 2.43
N THR A 198 4.15 -3.23 2.52
CA THR A 198 3.11 -2.79 3.45
C THR A 198 1.74 -3.31 3.02
N ILE A 199 1.41 -3.28 1.72
CA ILE A 199 0.17 -3.82 1.17
C ILE A 199 0.09 -5.34 1.39
N LYS A 200 1.16 -6.09 1.11
CA LYS A 200 1.22 -7.54 1.39
C LYS A 200 0.94 -7.85 2.85
N ARG A 201 1.55 -7.09 3.77
CA ARG A 201 1.28 -7.26 5.22
C ARG A 201 -0.17 -6.95 5.58
N ILE A 202 -0.75 -5.88 5.05
CA ILE A 202 -2.17 -5.54 5.26
C ILE A 202 -3.05 -6.70 4.78
N THR A 203 -2.81 -7.20 3.57
CA THR A 203 -3.55 -8.33 3.00
C THR A 203 -3.48 -9.57 3.88
N ILE A 204 -2.29 -9.93 4.38
CA ILE A 204 -2.09 -11.07 5.29
C ILE A 204 -2.88 -10.86 6.60
N PHE A 205 -2.75 -9.70 7.25
CA PHE A 205 -3.46 -9.42 8.50
C PHE A 205 -4.98 -9.46 8.34
N ILE A 206 -5.51 -8.87 7.26
CA ILE A 206 -6.94 -8.89 6.98
C ILE A 206 -7.39 -10.32 6.66
N SER A 207 -6.61 -11.11 5.90
CA SER A 207 -6.95 -12.50 5.61
C SER A 207 -7.00 -13.35 6.89
N ILE A 208 -6.03 -13.19 7.79
CA ILE A 208 -6.04 -13.86 9.10
C ILE A 208 -7.26 -13.46 9.91
N LEU A 209 -7.60 -12.17 9.95
CA LEU A 209 -8.76 -11.65 10.66
C LEU A 209 -10.05 -12.26 10.13
N VAL A 210 -10.26 -12.26 8.81
CA VAL A 210 -11.46 -12.80 8.18
C VAL A 210 -11.58 -14.32 8.39
N VAL A 211 -10.48 -15.06 8.27
CA VAL A 211 -10.46 -16.50 8.54
C VAL A 211 -10.79 -16.78 10.01
N PHE A 212 -10.19 -16.04 10.93
CA PHE A 212 -10.48 -16.16 12.36
C PHE A 212 -11.96 -15.86 12.66
N GLU A 213 -12.53 -14.83 12.07
CA GLU A 213 -13.94 -14.47 12.22
C GLU A 213 -14.86 -15.57 11.66
N ILE A 214 -14.56 -16.15 10.52
CA ILE A 214 -15.33 -17.28 9.96
C ILE A 214 -15.28 -18.48 10.91
N ILE A 215 -14.10 -18.84 11.41
CA ILE A 215 -13.93 -19.98 12.34
C ILE A 215 -14.74 -19.76 13.62
N THR A 216 -14.65 -18.56 14.21
CA THR A 216 -15.39 -18.24 15.44
C THR A 216 -16.89 -18.25 15.20
N THR A 217 -17.39 -17.73 14.08
CA THR A 217 -18.81 -17.77 13.73
C THR A 217 -19.29 -19.22 13.60
N ILE A 218 -18.63 -20.07 12.84
CA ILE A 218 -18.98 -21.49 12.68
C ILE A 218 -19.01 -22.20 14.05
N LEU A 219 -17.99 -21.96 14.88
CA LEU A 219 -17.88 -22.56 16.21
C LEU A 219 -19.08 -22.17 17.08
N PHE A 220 -19.37 -20.88 17.19
CA PHE A 220 -20.43 -20.40 18.08
C PHE A 220 -21.82 -20.74 17.57
N ASP A 221 -22.06 -20.70 16.26
CA ASP A 221 -23.34 -21.10 15.67
C ASP A 221 -23.58 -22.61 15.86
N SER A 222 -22.54 -23.42 15.70
CA SER A 222 -22.62 -24.86 15.98
C SER A 222 -22.89 -25.18 17.44
N LEU A 223 -22.27 -24.44 18.36
CA LEU A 223 -22.51 -24.57 19.81
C LEU A 223 -23.96 -24.17 20.16
N LYS A 224 -24.47 -23.08 19.60
CA LYS A 224 -25.87 -22.64 19.83
C LYS A 224 -26.89 -23.67 19.34
N ALA A 225 -26.66 -24.25 18.16
CA ALA A 225 -27.58 -25.18 17.52
C ALA A 225 -27.49 -26.62 18.08
N ASN A 226 -26.46 -26.90 18.90
CA ASN A 226 -26.12 -28.26 19.37
C ASN A 226 -25.90 -29.29 18.25
N HIS A 227 -25.55 -28.81 17.05
CA HIS A 227 -25.11 -29.61 15.90
C HIS A 227 -24.19 -28.75 15.03
N PHE A 228 -23.38 -29.40 14.18
CA PHE A 228 -22.44 -28.70 13.34
C PHE A 228 -23.18 -27.88 12.27
N ILE A 229 -22.96 -26.56 12.27
CA ILE A 229 -23.44 -25.62 11.25
C ILE A 229 -22.23 -25.11 10.47
N PHE A 230 -22.25 -25.32 9.16
CA PHE A 230 -21.26 -24.77 8.26
C PHE A 230 -21.86 -23.56 7.54
N SER A 231 -21.47 -22.37 7.99
CA SER A 231 -21.86 -21.11 7.35
C SER A 231 -20.59 -20.34 6.93
N VAL A 232 -20.43 -20.10 5.65
CA VAL A 232 -19.33 -19.29 5.11
C VAL A 232 -19.91 -18.13 4.32
N ASP A 233 -19.57 -16.93 4.75
CA ASP A 233 -19.93 -15.72 4.03
C ASP A 233 -19.06 -15.59 2.77
N LEU A 234 -19.69 -15.83 1.60
CA LEU A 234 -19.02 -15.72 0.30
C LEU A 234 -18.46 -14.32 0.03
N PHE A 235 -19.09 -13.26 0.56
CA PHE A 235 -18.57 -11.89 0.41
C PHE A 235 -17.24 -11.71 1.13
N LYS A 236 -17.03 -12.33 2.28
CA LYS A 236 -15.76 -12.30 3.01
C LYS A 236 -14.66 -13.02 2.23
N VAL A 237 -14.97 -14.16 1.61
CA VAL A 237 -14.03 -14.89 0.74
C VAL A 237 -13.68 -14.06 -0.49
N LEU A 238 -14.69 -13.50 -1.17
CA LEU A 238 -14.47 -12.62 -2.32
C LEU A 238 -13.62 -11.40 -1.95
N PHE A 239 -13.83 -10.82 -0.78
CA PHE A 239 -13.05 -9.69 -0.29
C PHE A 239 -11.56 -10.03 -0.12
N ILE A 240 -11.23 -11.21 0.40
CA ILE A 240 -9.84 -11.70 0.48
C ILE A 240 -9.25 -11.82 -0.94
N LEU A 241 -9.98 -12.40 -1.90
CA LEU A 241 -9.51 -12.55 -3.27
C LEU A 241 -9.23 -11.19 -3.94
N VAL A 242 -10.09 -10.21 -3.72
CA VAL A 242 -9.89 -8.84 -4.22
C VAL A 242 -8.64 -8.20 -3.59
N LEU A 243 -8.40 -8.39 -2.30
CA LEU A 243 -7.19 -7.87 -1.63
C LEU A 243 -5.93 -8.54 -2.16
N LEU A 244 -5.95 -9.85 -2.41
CA LEU A 244 -4.85 -10.58 -3.04
C LEU A 244 -4.58 -10.06 -4.45
N LEU A 245 -5.62 -9.82 -5.25
CA LEU A 245 -5.50 -9.25 -6.59
C LEU A 245 -4.86 -7.87 -6.54
N ILE A 246 -5.32 -6.99 -5.65
CA ILE A 246 -4.74 -5.65 -5.46
C ILE A 246 -3.26 -5.75 -5.08
N SER A 247 -2.91 -6.66 -4.15
CA SER A 247 -1.52 -6.88 -3.74
C SER A 247 -0.63 -7.28 -4.91
N ASN A 248 -1.10 -8.19 -5.78
CA ASN A 248 -0.38 -8.65 -6.96
C ASN A 248 -0.25 -7.53 -8.03
N ILE A 249 -1.28 -6.71 -8.22
CA ILE A 249 -1.23 -5.56 -9.13
C ILE A 249 -0.15 -4.57 -8.68
N PHE A 250 -0.05 -4.29 -7.38
CA PHE A 250 1.00 -3.40 -6.85
C PHE A 250 2.40 -3.99 -7.01
N GLU A 251 2.56 -5.30 -6.84
CA GLU A 251 3.82 -6.00 -7.07
C GLU A 251 4.22 -5.93 -8.54
N TYR A 252 3.30 -6.27 -9.45
CA TYR A 252 3.52 -6.17 -10.89
C TYR A 252 3.86 -4.73 -11.33
N GLY A 253 3.16 -3.72 -10.79
CA GLY A 253 3.46 -2.32 -11.07
C GLY A 253 4.86 -1.91 -10.59
N TYR A 254 5.33 -2.44 -9.46
CA TYR A 254 6.70 -2.23 -9.00
C TYR A 254 7.72 -2.90 -9.91
N GLU A 255 7.50 -4.15 -10.31
CA GLU A 255 8.38 -4.88 -11.24
C GLU A 255 8.47 -4.18 -12.60
N LEU A 256 7.33 -3.72 -13.13
CA LEU A 256 7.30 -2.96 -14.39
C LEU A 256 8.12 -1.67 -14.28
N GLN A 257 7.96 -0.92 -13.20
CA GLN A 257 8.74 0.29 -12.94
C GLN A 257 10.23 -0.02 -12.79
N LEU A 258 10.57 -1.14 -12.16
CA LEU A 258 11.94 -1.61 -12.01
C LEU A 258 12.55 -1.97 -13.36
N ASN A 259 11.84 -2.77 -14.18
CA ASN A 259 12.27 -3.18 -15.50
C ASN A 259 12.47 -1.96 -16.43
N THR A 260 11.54 -1.01 -16.43
CA THR A 260 11.68 0.24 -17.19
C THR A 260 12.94 1.01 -16.75
N LYS A 261 13.21 1.06 -15.44
CA LYS A 261 14.41 1.71 -14.90
C LYS A 261 15.69 0.97 -15.30
N TYR A 262 15.66 -0.37 -15.34
CA TYR A 262 16.81 -1.18 -15.78
C TYR A 262 17.01 -1.13 -17.28
N GLN A 263 15.97 -1.12 -18.10
CA GLN A 263 16.09 -0.91 -19.54
C GLN A 263 16.74 0.45 -19.85
N MET A 264 16.39 1.49 -19.11
CA MET A 264 17.04 2.80 -19.22
C MET A 264 18.51 2.83 -18.77
N ILE A 265 18.92 1.89 -17.92
CA ILE A 265 20.33 1.75 -17.46
C ILE A 265 21.09 0.73 -18.31
N GLY A 266 20.40 -0.29 -18.84
CA GLY A 266 20.99 -1.51 -19.43
C GLY A 266 21.32 -1.45 -20.91
N GLU A 267 21.08 -0.31 -21.60
CA GLU A 267 21.66 -0.11 -22.95
C GLU A 267 23.18 0.12 -22.92
N VAL A 268 23.79 0.09 -21.73
CA VAL A 268 25.24 0.33 -21.58
C VAL A 268 26.04 -0.97 -21.38
N ASP A 269 25.45 -2.07 -20.91
CA ASP A 269 26.20 -3.33 -20.70
C ASP A 269 25.32 -4.58 -20.87
N ASP A 270 25.78 -5.48 -21.73
CA ASP A 270 25.37 -6.87 -21.98
C ASP A 270 24.16 -7.43 -21.22
N ILE A 271 23.13 -7.79 -21.99
CA ILE A 271 21.84 -8.36 -21.56
C ILE A 271 22.00 -9.58 -20.62
N GLU A 272 23.08 -10.35 -20.75
CA GLU A 272 23.32 -11.59 -20.00
C GLU A 272 23.76 -11.34 -18.55
N THR A 273 24.54 -10.28 -18.29
CA THR A 273 24.96 -9.86 -16.94
C THR A 273 23.85 -9.19 -16.16
N THR A 274 22.88 -8.59 -16.85
CA THR A 274 21.75 -7.90 -16.21
C THR A 274 20.68 -8.89 -15.72
N GLN A 275 20.42 -9.96 -16.48
CA GLN A 275 19.50 -11.03 -16.07
C GLN A 275 20.02 -11.81 -14.85
N THR A 276 21.31 -12.10 -14.79
CA THR A 276 21.92 -12.79 -13.63
C THR A 276 21.91 -11.90 -12.37
N LYS A 277 22.16 -10.61 -12.48
CA LYS A 277 22.07 -9.66 -11.37
C LYS A 277 20.61 -9.46 -10.89
N LEU A 278 19.64 -9.48 -11.80
CA LEU A 278 18.21 -9.41 -11.49
C LEU A 278 17.73 -10.67 -10.76
N LEU A 279 18.14 -11.84 -11.23
CA LEU A 279 17.86 -13.13 -10.60
C LEU A 279 18.47 -13.22 -9.19
N ASP A 280 19.70 -12.73 -9.03
CA ASP A 280 20.37 -12.68 -7.72
C ASP A 280 19.70 -11.69 -6.75
N TYR A 281 19.25 -10.55 -7.25
CA TYR A 281 18.50 -9.57 -6.46
C TYR A 281 17.11 -10.10 -6.04
N VAL A 282 16.39 -10.75 -6.97
CA VAL A 282 15.10 -11.39 -6.69
C VAL A 282 15.29 -12.53 -5.69
N ASN A 283 16.27 -13.42 -5.90
CA ASN A 283 16.58 -14.53 -5.00
C ASN A 283 17.01 -14.06 -3.60
N LYS A 284 17.84 -13.02 -3.51
CA LYS A 284 18.28 -12.43 -2.25
C LYS A 284 17.12 -11.80 -1.48
N ASN A 285 16.19 -11.16 -2.19
CA ASN A 285 15.00 -10.58 -1.57
C ASN A 285 13.95 -11.64 -1.22
N VAL A 286 13.72 -12.65 -2.05
CA VAL A 286 12.86 -13.80 -1.74
C VAL A 286 13.40 -14.54 -0.52
N LYS A 287 14.71 -14.78 -0.44
CA LYS A 287 15.34 -15.42 0.72
C LYS A 287 15.21 -14.58 2.00
N LYS A 288 15.37 -13.25 1.89
CA LYS A 288 15.16 -12.32 3.00
C LYS A 288 13.69 -12.27 3.46
N TYR A 289 12.76 -12.49 2.54
CA TYR A 289 11.32 -12.61 2.83
C TYR A 289 10.97 -13.89 3.55
N LEU A 290 11.49 -15.02 3.06
CA LEU A 290 11.26 -16.33 3.67
C LEU A 290 11.84 -16.42 5.08
N ILE A 291 13.00 -15.79 5.31
CA ILE A 291 13.60 -15.65 6.66
C ILE A 291 12.76 -14.69 7.53
N GLY A 292 12.24 -13.60 6.97
CA GLY A 292 11.40 -12.63 7.70
C GLY A 292 10.01 -13.15 8.08
N ILE A 293 9.54 -14.23 7.46
CA ILE A 293 8.26 -14.90 7.74
C ILE A 293 8.50 -16.18 8.59
N GLY A 294 9.77 -16.53 8.91
CA GLY A 294 10.08 -17.73 9.69
C GLY A 294 9.87 -19.05 8.93
N LEU A 295 9.84 -19.02 7.60
CA LEU A 295 9.67 -20.19 6.74
C LEU A 295 10.99 -20.81 6.27
N LEU A 296 12.13 -20.22 6.61
CA LEU A 296 13.47 -20.79 6.41
C LEU A 296 14.31 -20.46 7.65
N CYS A 297 14.69 -21.50 8.39
CA CYS A 297 15.78 -21.46 9.37
C CYS A 297 17.13 -21.47 8.67
#